data_5628bd702648e0d96fe5748377269770
#
_entry.id   5628bd702648e0d96fe5748377269770
#
_cell.length_a   1.000
_cell.length_b   1.000
_cell.length_c   1.000
_cell.angle_alpha   90.00
_cell.angle_beta   90.00
_cell.angle_gamma   90.00
#
_symmetry.space_group_name_H-M   'P 1'
#
loop_
_entity.id
_entity.type
_entity.pdbx_description
1 polymer ?
#
loop_
_entity_poly.entity_id
_entity_poly.type
_entity_poly.pdbx_seq_one_letter_code
_entity_poly.pdbx_strand_id
1 'polypeptide(L)'
;MAMAFLLDLGRCIGCEACVVACKTGNELPDGMAYIELIEQIRGTFPDLEGGFDNHRCLHCADAACVAVCPTGALFKEDGMTRLNRSACSGCEYCVGSCPYGVPKMVDGRSAKCDACASTTKAGGSPWCVTTCPSRALEYGERGEILRTARSRAEALRAHYPNAQVYGETQAGGLGVVVVLPDDPEVLGLPRDPEPPMMAAAWQGFVQPVSIGLIGVTAVGLGVAGVIARRNHM
;
A
#
# COMPACT_ATOMS: atom_id res chain seq x y z
N MET A 1 -14.63 1.34 -12.31
CA MET A 1 -15.03 0.91 -10.95
C MET A 1 -13.78 0.64 -10.16
N ALA A 2 -13.75 0.96 -8.85
CA ALA A 2 -12.56 0.70 -8.03
C ALA A 2 -12.43 -0.81 -7.77
N MET A 3 -11.24 -1.35 -8.05
CA MET A 3 -10.89 -2.74 -7.77
C MET A 3 -10.32 -2.88 -6.36
N ALA A 4 -10.41 -4.06 -5.77
CA ALA A 4 -9.83 -4.39 -4.48
C ALA A 4 -9.39 -5.86 -4.40
N PHE A 5 -8.50 -6.13 -3.46
CA PHE A 5 -8.18 -7.48 -3.03
C PHE A 5 -8.98 -7.84 -1.77
N LEU A 6 -9.34 -9.08 -1.65
CA LEU A 6 -9.65 -9.74 -0.38
C LEU A 6 -8.40 -10.48 0.09
N LEU A 7 -8.08 -10.35 1.36
CA LEU A 7 -7.11 -11.17 2.07
C LEU A 7 -7.80 -11.78 3.30
N ASP A 8 -8.12 -13.05 3.27
CA ASP A 8 -8.77 -13.76 4.38
C ASP A 8 -7.71 -14.54 5.18
N LEU A 9 -7.27 -13.97 6.29
CA LEU A 9 -6.25 -14.61 7.14
C LEU A 9 -6.76 -15.88 7.81
N GLY A 10 -8.06 -16.02 8.00
CA GLY A 10 -8.67 -17.27 8.51
C GLY A 10 -8.59 -18.44 7.52
N ARG A 11 -8.30 -18.17 6.25
CA ARG A 11 -8.07 -19.20 5.21
C ARG A 11 -6.60 -19.37 4.84
N CYS A 12 -5.73 -18.49 5.28
CA CYS A 12 -4.31 -18.56 4.94
C CYS A 12 -3.67 -19.78 5.61
N ILE A 13 -3.03 -20.63 4.81
CA ILE A 13 -2.36 -21.87 5.27
C ILE A 13 -0.82 -21.75 5.26
N GLY A 14 -0.28 -20.54 5.05
CA GLY A 14 1.16 -20.28 5.09
C GLY A 14 1.98 -20.94 3.97
N CYS A 15 1.37 -21.36 2.86
CA CYS A 15 2.04 -22.15 1.80
C CYS A 15 3.04 -21.37 0.93
N GLU A 16 3.14 -20.04 1.10
CA GLU A 16 4.03 -19.14 0.35
C GLU A 16 3.84 -19.10 -1.19
N ALA A 17 2.84 -19.80 -1.74
CA ALA A 17 2.59 -19.80 -3.17
C ALA A 17 2.39 -18.38 -3.74
N CYS A 18 1.75 -17.47 -2.97
CA CYS A 18 1.56 -16.09 -3.35
C CYS A 18 2.88 -15.29 -3.38
N VAL A 19 3.84 -15.62 -2.51
CA VAL A 19 5.18 -14.99 -2.46
C VAL A 19 5.95 -15.38 -3.71
N VAL A 20 6.03 -16.69 -4.00
CA VAL A 20 6.73 -17.23 -5.16
C VAL A 20 6.13 -16.72 -6.47
N ALA A 21 4.80 -16.78 -6.62
CA ALA A 21 4.13 -16.31 -7.83
C ALA A 21 4.29 -14.80 -8.03
N CYS A 22 4.26 -14.00 -6.95
CA CYS A 22 4.52 -12.57 -7.02
C CYS A 22 5.96 -12.28 -7.46
N LYS A 23 6.93 -13.01 -6.90
CA LYS A 23 8.35 -12.87 -7.24
C LYS A 23 8.60 -13.22 -8.69
N THR A 24 8.11 -14.36 -9.15
CA THR A 24 8.31 -14.84 -10.53
C THR A 24 7.57 -13.98 -11.54
N GLY A 25 6.29 -13.70 -11.30
CA GLY A 25 5.44 -12.95 -12.24
C GLY A 25 5.80 -11.47 -12.38
N ASN A 26 6.49 -10.89 -11.41
CA ASN A 26 7.00 -9.52 -11.46
C ASN A 26 8.53 -9.45 -11.71
N GLU A 27 9.18 -10.59 -11.99
CA GLU A 27 10.62 -10.69 -12.27
C GLU A 27 11.47 -10.00 -11.20
N LEU A 28 11.12 -10.23 -9.92
CA LEU A 28 11.81 -9.56 -8.82
C LEU A 28 13.20 -10.17 -8.62
N PRO A 29 14.22 -9.33 -8.41
CA PRO A 29 15.58 -9.81 -8.17
C PRO A 29 15.70 -10.61 -6.89
N ASP A 30 16.83 -11.30 -6.72
CA ASP A 30 17.14 -12.05 -5.51
C ASP A 30 17.12 -11.13 -4.27
N GLY A 31 16.63 -11.68 -3.15
CA GLY A 31 16.47 -10.93 -1.91
C GLY A 31 15.30 -9.94 -1.88
N MET A 32 14.53 -9.78 -2.97
CA MET A 32 13.38 -8.89 -3.03
C MET A 32 12.06 -9.66 -3.02
N ALA A 33 11.13 -9.23 -2.17
CA ALA A 33 9.75 -9.71 -2.14
C ALA A 33 8.78 -8.54 -1.89
N TYR A 34 7.60 -8.59 -2.54
CA TYR A 34 6.50 -7.65 -2.30
C TYR A 34 5.48 -8.19 -1.30
N ILE A 35 5.56 -9.46 -0.97
CA ILE A 35 4.73 -10.16 0.00
C ILE A 35 5.67 -10.92 0.92
N GLU A 36 5.49 -10.76 2.22
CA GLU A 36 6.19 -11.52 3.26
C GLU A 36 5.14 -12.21 4.11
N LEU A 37 5.26 -13.53 4.26
CA LEU A 37 4.45 -14.26 5.22
C LEU A 37 5.20 -14.34 6.53
N ILE A 38 4.54 -13.92 7.60
CA ILE A 38 5.08 -13.90 8.96
C ILE A 38 4.25 -14.88 9.77
N GLU A 39 4.88 -15.93 10.25
CA GLU A 39 4.23 -16.88 11.15
C GLU A 39 3.98 -16.21 12.50
N GLN A 40 2.74 -16.32 12.99
CA GLN A 40 2.32 -15.82 14.29
C GLN A 40 1.94 -17.02 15.17
N ILE A 41 2.75 -17.30 16.19
CA ILE A 41 2.45 -18.33 17.19
C ILE A 41 2.24 -17.64 18.53
N ARG A 42 1.12 -17.93 19.18
CA ARG A 42 0.72 -17.36 20.46
C ARG A 42 0.27 -18.45 21.44
N GLY A 43 0.25 -18.10 22.71
CA GLY A 43 -0.11 -19.03 23.79
C GLY A 43 1.07 -19.88 24.26
N THR A 44 0.76 -20.84 25.10
CA THR A 44 1.70 -21.82 25.66
C THR A 44 1.12 -23.20 25.51
N PHE A 45 1.99 -24.18 25.23
CA PHE A 45 1.54 -25.56 25.11
C PHE A 45 0.74 -26.01 26.38
N PRO A 46 -0.41 -26.69 26.25
CA PRO A 46 -1.01 -27.22 25.00
C PRO A 46 -1.89 -26.21 24.23
N ASP A 47 -2.18 -25.03 24.75
CA ASP A 47 -3.10 -24.05 24.20
C ASP A 47 -2.35 -23.08 23.28
N LEU A 48 -1.91 -23.60 22.13
CA LEU A 48 -1.24 -22.81 21.10
C LEU A 48 -2.24 -22.37 20.03
N GLU A 49 -2.17 -21.08 19.69
CA GLU A 49 -2.84 -20.50 18.53
C GLU A 49 -1.81 -20.07 17.49
N GLY A 50 -2.05 -20.40 16.25
CA GLY A 50 -1.14 -20.05 15.16
C GLY A 50 -1.89 -19.55 13.93
N GLY A 51 -1.22 -18.69 13.16
CA GLY A 51 -1.71 -18.15 11.91
C GLY A 51 -0.58 -17.51 11.12
N PHE A 52 -0.94 -16.90 10.00
CA PHE A 52 0.03 -16.23 9.14
C PHE A 52 -0.45 -14.81 8.86
N ASP A 53 0.40 -13.83 9.13
CA ASP A 53 0.24 -12.49 8.59
C ASP A 53 0.81 -12.45 7.16
N ASN A 54 0.15 -11.72 6.28
CA ASN A 54 0.56 -11.50 4.91
C ASN A 54 0.94 -10.03 4.75
N HIS A 55 2.17 -9.70 5.13
CA HIS A 55 2.68 -8.33 5.06
C HIS A 55 2.91 -7.91 3.62
N ARG A 56 2.18 -6.89 3.18
CA ARG A 56 2.18 -6.38 1.81
C ARG A 56 1.63 -4.96 1.71
N CYS A 57 1.75 -4.35 0.55
CA CYS A 57 1.10 -3.06 0.32
C CYS A 57 -0.42 -3.19 0.40
N LEU A 58 -1.05 -2.40 1.27
CA LEU A 58 -2.51 -2.39 1.45
C LEU A 58 -3.23 -1.41 0.52
N HIS A 59 -2.50 -0.68 -0.34
CA HIS A 59 -3.03 0.22 -1.36
C HIS A 59 -4.03 1.26 -0.79
N CYS A 60 -3.63 1.98 0.25
CA CYS A 60 -4.44 2.99 0.94
C CYS A 60 -5.10 3.97 -0.04
N ALA A 61 -6.35 4.39 0.24
CA ALA A 61 -6.98 5.48 -0.51
C ALA A 61 -6.25 6.79 -0.20
N ASP A 62 -6.08 7.11 1.09
CA ASP A 62 -5.27 8.22 1.56
C ASP A 62 -3.81 7.76 1.73
N ALA A 63 -3.13 7.61 0.59
CA ALA A 63 -1.80 7.05 0.55
C ALA A 63 -0.72 8.08 0.90
N ALA A 64 -0.21 8.06 2.13
CA ALA A 64 0.86 8.94 2.58
C ALA A 64 2.11 8.89 1.68
N CYS A 65 2.47 7.68 1.21
CA CYS A 65 3.59 7.48 0.30
C CYS A 65 3.40 8.17 -1.08
N VAL A 66 2.18 8.30 -1.56
CA VAL A 66 1.86 9.06 -2.78
C VAL A 66 2.00 10.55 -2.52
N ALA A 67 1.43 11.00 -1.42
CA ALA A 67 1.36 12.40 -1.08
C ALA A 67 2.75 13.03 -0.82
N VAL A 68 3.72 12.27 -0.26
CA VAL A 68 5.09 12.76 -0.04
C VAL A 68 6.01 12.58 -1.24
N CYS A 69 5.55 11.96 -2.35
CA CYS A 69 6.40 11.68 -3.49
C CYS A 69 6.65 12.94 -4.34
N PRO A 70 7.87 13.54 -4.35
CA PRO A 70 8.11 14.81 -5.02
C PRO A 70 8.11 14.68 -6.55
N THR A 71 8.36 13.48 -7.07
CA THR A 71 8.42 13.23 -8.52
C THR A 71 7.14 12.68 -9.10
N GLY A 72 6.12 12.38 -8.25
CA GLY A 72 4.91 11.69 -8.70
C GLY A 72 5.14 10.25 -9.14
N ALA A 73 6.29 9.65 -8.82
CA ALA A 73 6.59 8.25 -9.12
C ALA A 73 5.58 7.30 -8.48
N LEU A 74 5.08 7.65 -7.29
CA LEU A 74 3.95 6.97 -6.64
C LEU A 74 2.67 7.74 -6.97
N PHE A 75 1.64 7.03 -7.41
CA PHE A 75 0.37 7.63 -7.82
C PHE A 75 -0.80 6.68 -7.59
N LYS A 76 -2.03 7.21 -7.70
CA LYS A 76 -3.27 6.43 -7.58
C LYS A 76 -3.82 6.14 -8.98
N GLU A 77 -4.19 4.87 -9.21
CA GLU A 77 -4.86 4.44 -10.43
C GLU A 77 -5.76 3.24 -10.12
N ASP A 78 -7.03 3.27 -10.56
CA ASP A 78 -8.04 2.22 -10.36
C ASP A 78 -8.21 1.76 -8.90
N GLY A 79 -8.08 2.67 -7.94
CA GLY A 79 -8.12 2.36 -6.51
C GLY A 79 -6.81 1.83 -5.94
N MET A 80 -5.82 1.51 -6.77
CA MET A 80 -4.53 0.98 -6.34
C MET A 80 -3.46 2.07 -6.26
N THR A 81 -2.49 1.90 -5.37
CA THR A 81 -1.28 2.72 -5.32
C THR A 81 -0.25 2.11 -6.23
N ARG A 82 0.06 2.78 -7.33
CA ARG A 82 1.01 2.37 -8.38
C ARG A 82 2.38 3.00 -8.16
N LEU A 83 3.40 2.43 -8.82
CA LEU A 83 4.77 2.94 -8.79
C LEU A 83 5.38 2.91 -10.20
N ASN A 84 5.79 4.07 -10.69
CA ASN A 84 6.66 4.19 -11.85
C ASN A 84 8.11 4.30 -11.38
N ARG A 85 8.85 3.18 -11.38
CA ARG A 85 10.25 3.16 -10.91
C ARG A 85 11.17 4.06 -11.71
N SER A 86 10.92 4.30 -12.99
CA SER A 86 11.77 5.15 -13.83
C SER A 86 11.70 6.63 -13.41
N ALA A 87 10.59 7.07 -12.85
CA ALA A 87 10.40 8.44 -12.34
C ALA A 87 10.87 8.60 -10.87
N CYS A 88 11.29 7.52 -10.20
CA CYS A 88 11.69 7.57 -8.80
C CYS A 88 13.08 8.20 -8.66
N SER A 89 13.20 9.24 -7.81
CA SER A 89 14.46 9.94 -7.49
C SER A 89 15.27 9.29 -6.37
N GLY A 90 14.75 8.26 -5.68
CA GLY A 90 15.43 7.61 -4.57
C GLY A 90 15.44 8.39 -3.25
N CYS A 91 14.52 9.34 -3.06
CA CYS A 91 14.50 10.23 -1.88
C CYS A 91 14.05 9.58 -0.56
N GLU A 92 13.58 8.34 -0.57
CA GLU A 92 13.16 7.52 0.59
C GLU A 92 11.96 8.05 1.40
N TYR A 93 11.35 9.19 1.04
CA TYR A 93 10.22 9.74 1.79
C TYR A 93 9.05 8.77 1.93
N CYS A 94 8.79 7.94 0.92
CA CYS A 94 7.74 6.93 0.97
C CYS A 94 8.02 5.81 1.97
N VAL A 95 9.29 5.50 2.27
CA VAL A 95 9.68 4.48 3.27
C VAL A 95 9.30 4.98 4.66
N GLY A 96 9.70 6.21 5.01
CA GLY A 96 9.40 6.81 6.31
C GLY A 96 7.93 7.21 6.51
N SER A 97 7.15 7.33 5.41
CA SER A 97 5.75 7.78 5.50
C SER A 97 4.73 6.65 5.54
N CYS A 98 5.13 5.41 5.26
CA CYS A 98 4.20 4.30 5.21
C CYS A 98 3.91 3.77 6.62
N PRO A 99 2.65 3.84 7.11
CA PRO A 99 2.31 3.33 8.44
C PRO A 99 2.42 1.81 8.56
N TYR A 100 2.56 1.12 7.43
CA TYR A 100 2.73 -0.33 7.35
C TYR A 100 4.17 -0.76 7.03
N GLY A 101 5.12 0.18 6.87
CA GLY A 101 6.53 -0.15 6.60
C GLY A 101 6.82 -0.87 5.28
N VAL A 102 5.93 -0.75 4.28
CA VAL A 102 5.98 -1.59 3.07
C VAL A 102 7.00 -1.15 2.01
N PRO A 103 7.12 0.15 1.63
CA PRO A 103 8.08 0.52 0.59
C PRO A 103 9.52 0.24 1.02
N LYS A 104 10.27 -0.44 0.15
CA LYS A 104 11.71 -0.73 0.34
C LYS A 104 12.51 -0.05 -0.75
N MET A 105 13.80 0.20 -0.49
CA MET A 105 14.73 0.70 -1.50
C MET A 105 15.49 -0.47 -2.13
N VAL A 106 15.48 -0.53 -3.45
CA VAL A 106 16.21 -1.53 -4.23
C VAL A 106 16.87 -0.80 -5.40
N ASP A 107 18.19 -0.95 -5.53
CA ASP A 107 19.01 -0.26 -6.54
C ASP A 107 18.75 1.27 -6.57
N GLY A 108 18.69 1.89 -5.38
CA GLY A 108 18.48 3.32 -5.22
C GLY A 108 17.09 3.83 -5.59
N ARG A 109 16.11 2.96 -5.79
CA ARG A 109 14.73 3.31 -6.15
C ARG A 109 13.72 2.57 -5.29
N SER A 110 12.58 3.21 -5.05
CA SER A 110 11.48 2.58 -4.31
C SER A 110 10.96 1.32 -5.01
N ALA A 111 10.57 0.34 -4.21
CA ALA A 111 10.01 -0.92 -4.64
C ALA A 111 8.87 -1.32 -3.69
N LYS A 112 7.73 -1.69 -4.26
CA LYS A 112 6.55 -2.20 -3.56
C LYS A 112 5.58 -2.84 -4.52
N CYS A 113 4.61 -3.59 -4.01
CA CYS A 113 3.51 -4.10 -4.81
C CYS A 113 2.80 -2.97 -5.57
N ASP A 114 2.60 -3.15 -6.87
CA ASP A 114 1.86 -2.26 -7.76
C ASP A 114 0.50 -2.84 -8.20
N ALA A 115 0.04 -3.89 -7.49
CA ALA A 115 -1.15 -4.67 -7.84
C ALA A 115 -1.07 -5.32 -9.23
N CYS A 116 0.12 -5.76 -9.65
CA CYS A 116 0.37 -6.36 -10.96
C CYS A 116 -0.18 -5.51 -12.12
N ALA A 117 0.25 -4.24 -12.18
CA ALA A 117 -0.31 -3.23 -13.09
C ALA A 117 -0.39 -3.69 -14.56
N SER A 118 0.64 -4.36 -15.07
CA SER A 118 0.66 -4.88 -16.45
C SER A 118 -0.44 -5.92 -16.69
N THR A 119 -0.61 -6.86 -15.77
CA THR A 119 -1.59 -7.94 -15.85
C THR A 119 -3.02 -7.43 -15.67
N THR A 120 -3.25 -6.60 -14.63
CA THR A 120 -4.59 -6.11 -14.30
C THR A 120 -5.14 -5.12 -15.32
N LYS A 121 -4.29 -4.30 -15.93
CA LYS A 121 -4.68 -3.41 -17.05
C LYS A 121 -5.08 -4.20 -18.31
N ALA A 122 -4.51 -5.38 -18.51
CA ALA A 122 -4.89 -6.29 -19.59
C ALA A 122 -6.14 -7.13 -19.27
N GLY A 123 -6.83 -6.87 -18.14
CA GLY A 123 -8.01 -7.62 -17.71
C GLY A 123 -7.73 -8.95 -17.00
N GLY A 124 -6.46 -9.23 -16.71
CA GLY A 124 -6.05 -10.42 -15.95
C GLY A 124 -6.14 -10.23 -14.42
N SER A 125 -5.93 -11.31 -13.69
CA SER A 125 -5.87 -11.31 -12.24
C SER A 125 -4.43 -11.26 -11.73
N PRO A 126 -4.18 -10.65 -10.55
CA PRO A 126 -2.86 -10.64 -9.93
C PRO A 126 -2.31 -12.05 -9.67
N TRP A 127 -1.00 -12.25 -9.85
CA TRP A 127 -0.33 -13.54 -9.71
C TRP A 127 -0.58 -14.21 -8.36
N CYS A 128 -0.58 -13.43 -7.26
CA CYS A 128 -0.82 -13.94 -5.92
C CYS A 128 -2.25 -14.48 -5.73
N VAL A 129 -3.21 -13.96 -6.48
CA VAL A 129 -4.62 -14.40 -6.44
C VAL A 129 -4.78 -15.70 -7.22
N THR A 130 -4.25 -15.75 -8.44
CA THR A 130 -4.41 -16.93 -9.33
C THR A 130 -3.76 -18.19 -8.77
N THR A 131 -2.74 -18.04 -7.93
CA THR A 131 -1.99 -19.16 -7.36
C THR A 131 -2.45 -19.60 -5.97
N CYS A 132 -3.35 -18.86 -5.30
CA CYS A 132 -3.74 -19.14 -3.92
C CYS A 132 -4.62 -20.41 -3.81
N PRO A 133 -4.12 -21.55 -3.28
CA PRO A 133 -4.86 -22.80 -3.27
C PRO A 133 -6.03 -22.80 -2.27
N SER A 134 -5.89 -22.06 -1.15
CA SER A 134 -6.93 -21.94 -0.13
C SER A 134 -7.97 -20.87 -0.44
N ARG A 135 -7.77 -20.10 -1.54
CA ARG A 135 -8.58 -18.90 -1.87
C ARG A 135 -8.65 -17.89 -0.73
N ALA A 136 -7.56 -17.76 -0.01
CA ALA A 136 -7.38 -16.68 0.96
C ALA A 136 -7.21 -15.31 0.28
N LEU A 137 -6.82 -15.31 -1.00
CA LEU A 137 -6.68 -14.12 -1.83
C LEU A 137 -7.71 -14.12 -2.95
N GLU A 138 -8.48 -13.04 -3.07
CA GLU A 138 -9.39 -12.79 -4.18
C GLU A 138 -9.16 -11.38 -4.73
N TYR A 139 -9.59 -11.10 -5.96
CA TYR A 139 -9.49 -9.79 -6.60
C TYR A 139 -10.75 -9.53 -7.41
N GLY A 140 -11.37 -8.37 -7.21
CA GLY A 140 -12.62 -8.04 -7.87
C GLY A 140 -13.06 -6.61 -7.61
N GLU A 141 -14.31 -6.30 -7.94
CA GLU A 141 -14.90 -5.01 -7.64
C GLU A 141 -14.99 -4.78 -6.13
N ARG A 142 -14.58 -3.58 -5.68
CA ARG A 142 -14.46 -3.25 -4.24
C ARG A 142 -15.76 -3.49 -3.46
N GLY A 143 -16.92 -3.19 -4.05
CA GLY A 143 -18.21 -3.41 -3.40
C GLY A 143 -18.51 -4.90 -3.16
N GLU A 144 -18.14 -5.77 -4.09
CA GLU A 144 -18.27 -7.22 -3.95
C GLU A 144 -17.29 -7.78 -2.93
N ILE A 145 -16.03 -7.34 -2.99
CA ILE A 145 -14.99 -7.73 -2.04
C ILE A 145 -15.40 -7.37 -0.61
N LEU A 146 -15.95 -6.18 -0.37
CA LEU A 146 -16.44 -5.79 0.96
C LEU A 146 -17.60 -6.66 1.44
N ARG A 147 -18.57 -6.99 0.56
CA ARG A 147 -19.66 -7.90 0.93
C ARG A 147 -19.14 -9.28 1.31
N THR A 148 -18.23 -9.81 0.51
CA THR A 148 -17.57 -11.11 0.78
C THR A 148 -16.80 -11.07 2.09
N ALA A 149 -16.00 -10.02 2.33
CA ALA A 149 -15.22 -9.85 3.56
C ALA A 149 -16.11 -9.86 4.81
N ARG A 150 -17.20 -9.08 4.79
CA ARG A 150 -18.16 -9.03 5.92
C ARG A 150 -18.80 -10.36 6.20
N SER A 151 -19.27 -11.08 5.16
CA SER A 151 -19.85 -12.41 5.30
C SER A 151 -18.83 -13.41 5.85
N ARG A 152 -17.57 -13.31 5.42
CA ARG A 152 -16.49 -14.17 5.91
C ARG A 152 -16.15 -13.89 7.36
N ALA A 153 -16.02 -12.61 7.76
CA ALA A 153 -15.77 -12.22 9.15
C ALA A 153 -16.90 -12.72 10.07
N GLU A 154 -18.17 -12.58 9.65
CA GLU A 154 -19.31 -13.09 10.42
C GLU A 154 -19.26 -14.60 10.62
N ALA A 155 -19.00 -15.35 9.56
CA ALA A 155 -18.85 -16.80 9.65
C ALA A 155 -17.66 -17.22 10.53
N LEU A 156 -16.58 -16.44 10.52
CA LEU A 156 -15.37 -16.72 11.28
C LEU A 156 -15.57 -16.51 12.79
N ARG A 157 -16.51 -15.63 13.21
CA ARG A 157 -16.83 -15.37 14.63
C ARG A 157 -17.28 -16.59 15.41
N ALA A 158 -17.76 -17.62 14.75
CA ALA A 158 -18.11 -18.89 15.40
C ALA A 158 -16.90 -19.55 16.09
N HIS A 159 -15.69 -19.30 15.62
CA HIS A 159 -14.44 -19.86 16.14
C HIS A 159 -13.51 -18.78 16.74
N TYR A 160 -13.61 -17.55 16.20
CA TYR A 160 -12.80 -16.40 16.58
C TYR A 160 -13.71 -15.21 16.90
N PRO A 161 -14.11 -15.03 18.15
CA PRO A 161 -15.12 -14.03 18.54
C PRO A 161 -14.78 -12.59 18.13
N ASN A 162 -13.48 -12.26 18.03
CA ASN A 162 -13.00 -10.94 17.66
C ASN A 162 -12.85 -10.75 16.14
N ALA A 163 -13.27 -11.76 15.33
CA ALA A 163 -13.10 -11.69 13.89
C ALA A 163 -13.80 -10.47 13.29
N GLN A 164 -13.06 -9.75 12.44
CA GLN A 164 -13.50 -8.46 11.89
C GLN A 164 -12.92 -8.20 10.50
N VAL A 165 -13.48 -7.18 9.83
CA VAL A 165 -12.95 -6.68 8.58
C VAL A 165 -12.09 -5.47 8.84
N TYR A 166 -10.89 -5.45 8.26
CA TYR A 166 -9.95 -4.34 8.30
C TYR A 166 -9.77 -3.79 6.88
N GLY A 167 -9.69 -2.47 6.76
CA GLY A 167 -9.48 -1.80 5.47
C GLY A 167 -10.74 -1.21 4.86
N GLU A 168 -11.87 -1.20 5.57
CA GLU A 168 -13.07 -0.48 5.12
C GLU A 168 -12.88 1.03 5.20
N THR A 169 -12.35 1.52 6.32
CA THR A 169 -12.21 2.95 6.65
C THR A 169 -10.78 3.39 6.90
N GLN A 170 -9.90 2.48 7.31
CA GLN A 170 -8.50 2.76 7.60
C GLN A 170 -7.81 3.45 6.42
N ALA A 171 -7.09 4.56 6.69
CA ALA A 171 -6.43 5.39 5.67
C ALA A 171 -7.33 5.72 4.47
N GLY A 172 -8.59 6.13 4.72
CA GLY A 172 -9.59 6.45 3.70
C GLY A 172 -10.21 5.23 3.00
N GLY A 173 -9.90 4.04 3.46
CA GLY A 173 -10.19 2.74 2.85
C GLY A 173 -8.97 2.13 2.18
N LEU A 174 -8.82 0.83 2.29
CA LEU A 174 -7.70 0.10 1.70
C LEU A 174 -8.10 -0.57 0.39
N GLY A 175 -7.17 -0.66 -0.54
CA GLY A 175 -7.32 -1.48 -1.75
C GLY A 175 -7.13 -2.98 -1.48
N VAL A 176 -6.62 -3.35 -0.30
CA VAL A 176 -6.63 -4.71 0.23
C VAL A 176 -7.52 -4.73 1.46
N VAL A 177 -8.66 -5.39 1.37
CA VAL A 177 -9.59 -5.62 2.47
C VAL A 177 -9.20 -6.92 3.15
N VAL A 178 -8.95 -6.87 4.46
CA VAL A 178 -8.45 -8.02 5.22
C VAL A 178 -9.54 -8.56 6.15
N VAL A 179 -9.78 -9.85 6.13
CA VAL A 179 -10.57 -10.55 7.15
C VAL A 179 -9.59 -11.04 8.21
N LEU A 180 -9.70 -10.46 9.39
CA LEU A 180 -8.86 -10.76 10.54
C LEU A 180 -9.57 -11.75 11.48
N PRO A 181 -8.88 -12.78 11.98
CA PRO A 181 -9.41 -13.65 13.03
C PRO A 181 -9.40 -12.98 14.41
N ASP A 182 -8.64 -11.92 14.60
CA ASP A 182 -8.47 -11.23 15.90
C ASP A 182 -8.33 -9.71 15.71
N ASP A 183 -8.08 -8.99 16.80
CA ASP A 183 -7.84 -7.55 16.80
C ASP A 183 -6.63 -7.19 15.91
N PRO A 184 -6.69 -6.10 15.12
CA PRO A 184 -5.59 -5.69 14.25
C PRO A 184 -4.24 -5.58 14.97
N GLU A 185 -4.20 -5.02 16.18
CA GLU A 185 -2.96 -4.83 16.93
C GLU A 185 -2.30 -6.15 17.33
N VAL A 186 -3.10 -7.17 17.59
CA VAL A 186 -2.64 -8.52 17.89
C VAL A 186 -1.95 -9.16 16.67
N LEU A 187 -2.36 -8.74 15.46
CA LEU A 187 -1.82 -9.19 14.17
C LEU A 187 -0.79 -8.22 13.58
N GLY A 188 -0.30 -7.27 14.39
CA GLY A 188 0.73 -6.33 13.96
C GLY A 188 0.26 -5.21 13.03
N LEU A 189 -1.07 -5.03 12.91
CA LEU A 189 -1.65 -3.95 12.10
C LEU A 189 -2.05 -2.77 13.00
N PRO A 190 -1.75 -1.52 12.63
CA PRO A 190 -2.21 -0.37 13.38
C PRO A 190 -3.74 -0.25 13.29
N ARG A 191 -4.41 0.01 14.43
CA ARG A 191 -5.87 0.20 14.47
C ARG A 191 -6.28 1.42 13.64
N ASP A 192 -5.58 2.53 13.85
CA ASP A 192 -5.76 3.78 13.13
C ASP A 192 -4.41 4.17 12.49
N PRO A 193 -4.21 3.79 11.21
CA PRO A 193 -2.96 4.06 10.52
C PRO A 193 -2.84 5.53 10.13
N GLU A 194 -2.29 6.34 11.02
CA GLU A 194 -1.97 7.73 10.73
C GLU A 194 -0.60 7.84 10.04
N PRO A 195 -0.44 8.73 9.05
CA PRO A 195 0.86 9.03 8.50
C PRO A 195 1.72 9.69 9.58
N PRO A 196 3.04 9.41 9.64
CA PRO A 196 3.95 10.07 10.58
C PRO A 196 3.82 11.59 10.52
N MET A 197 3.88 12.28 11.67
CA MET A 197 3.71 13.75 11.78
C MET A 197 4.56 14.54 10.77
N MET A 198 5.77 14.07 10.46
CA MET A 198 6.64 14.69 9.46
C MET A 198 6.03 14.66 8.05
N ALA A 199 5.35 13.58 7.68
CA ALA A 199 4.68 13.48 6.37
C ALA A 199 3.47 14.42 6.31
N ALA A 200 2.69 14.51 7.38
CA ALA A 200 1.56 15.44 7.49
C ALA A 200 2.02 16.92 7.46
N ALA A 201 3.10 17.26 8.18
CA ALA A 201 3.69 18.59 8.17
C ALA A 201 4.27 18.98 6.79
N TRP A 202 4.90 18.03 6.10
CA TRP A 202 5.39 18.23 4.75
C TRP A 202 4.26 18.61 3.78
N GLN A 203 3.17 17.87 3.79
CA GLN A 203 2.02 18.09 2.92
C GLN A 203 1.25 19.36 3.27
N GLY A 204 0.99 19.57 4.56
CA GLY A 204 0.13 20.66 5.02
C GLY A 204 0.80 22.02 5.03
N PHE A 205 2.12 22.07 5.17
CA PHE A 205 2.84 23.33 5.36
C PHE A 205 4.05 23.51 4.44
N VAL A 206 4.99 22.56 4.42
CA VAL A 206 6.27 22.76 3.73
C VAL A 206 6.09 22.81 2.21
N GLN A 207 5.33 21.88 1.66
CA GLN A 207 5.13 21.78 0.21
C GLN A 207 4.40 22.99 -0.38
N PRO A 208 3.23 23.44 0.15
CA PRO A 208 2.55 24.63 -0.40
C PRO A 208 3.34 25.92 -0.23
N VAL A 209 4.06 26.09 0.90
CA VAL A 209 4.93 27.24 1.12
C VAL A 209 6.10 27.27 0.12
N SER A 210 6.74 26.13 -0.11
CA SER A 210 7.84 26.00 -1.07
C SER A 210 7.40 26.32 -2.49
N ILE A 211 6.25 25.81 -2.92
CA ILE A 211 5.68 26.09 -4.25
C ILE A 211 5.36 27.59 -4.38
N GLY A 212 4.78 28.19 -3.34
CA GLY A 212 4.49 29.63 -3.30
C GLY A 212 5.76 30.49 -3.44
N LEU A 213 6.82 30.16 -2.70
CA LEU A 213 8.12 30.87 -2.76
C LEU A 213 8.77 30.75 -4.14
N ILE A 214 8.75 29.56 -4.74
CA ILE A 214 9.27 29.33 -6.10
C ILE A 214 8.49 30.17 -7.10
N GLY A 215 7.16 30.22 -6.99
CA GLY A 215 6.32 31.04 -7.86
C GLY A 215 6.63 32.54 -7.76
N VAL A 216 6.75 33.08 -6.55
CA VAL A 216 7.10 34.49 -6.32
C VAL A 216 8.50 34.81 -6.87
N THR A 217 9.46 33.90 -6.66
CA THR A 217 10.84 34.11 -7.18
C THR A 217 10.87 34.11 -8.72
N ALA A 218 10.14 33.20 -9.35
CA ALA A 218 10.06 33.11 -10.81
C ALA A 218 9.42 34.37 -11.42
N VAL A 219 8.35 34.88 -10.82
CA VAL A 219 7.72 36.15 -11.24
C VAL A 219 8.66 37.31 -11.06
N GLY A 220 9.34 37.39 -9.90
CA GLY A 220 10.33 38.47 -9.61
C GLY A 220 11.46 38.50 -10.63
N LEU A 221 12.03 37.34 -10.96
CA LEU A 221 13.07 37.21 -11.98
C LEU A 221 12.56 37.57 -13.38
N GLY A 222 11.32 37.18 -13.71
CA GLY A 222 10.69 37.57 -14.97
C GLY A 222 10.54 39.08 -15.11
N VAL A 223 10.03 39.76 -14.07
CA VAL A 223 9.88 41.22 -14.03
C VAL A 223 11.24 41.93 -14.12
N ALA A 224 12.23 41.47 -13.36
CA ALA A 224 13.59 42.01 -13.40
C ALA A 224 14.21 41.87 -14.81
N GLY A 225 14.01 40.76 -15.47
CA GLY A 225 14.46 40.51 -16.83
C GLY A 225 13.83 41.50 -17.88
N VAL A 226 12.52 41.77 -17.71
CA VAL A 226 11.79 42.73 -18.56
C VAL A 226 12.36 44.17 -18.35
N ILE A 227 12.54 44.58 -17.07
CA ILE A 227 13.09 45.89 -16.73
C ILE A 227 14.50 46.04 -17.29
N ALA A 228 15.36 45.03 -17.11
CA ALA A 228 16.74 45.04 -17.61
C ALA A 228 16.79 45.21 -19.15
N ARG A 229 15.91 44.52 -19.89
CA ARG A 229 15.82 44.69 -21.36
C ARG A 229 15.37 46.10 -21.77
N ARG A 230 14.45 46.72 -21.04
CA ARG A 230 14.03 48.10 -21.35
C ARG A 230 15.12 49.14 -21.11
N ASN A 231 16.03 48.91 -20.14
CA ASN A 231 17.09 49.80 -19.82
C ASN A 231 18.32 49.67 -20.74
N HIS A 232 18.36 48.65 -21.59
CA HIS A 232 19.45 48.43 -22.56
C HIS A 232 19.03 48.78 -24.02
N MET A 233 17.79 49.23 -24.23
CA MET A 233 17.32 49.87 -25.47
C MET A 233 17.27 51.38 -25.32
#